data_13ec712de29ab215315d0ff2a9e6e855
#
_entry.id   13ec712de29ab215315d0ff2a9e6e855
#
_cell.length_a   1.000
_cell.length_b   1.000
_cell.length_c   1.000
_cell.angle_alpha   90.00
_cell.angle_beta   90.00
_cell.angle_gamma   90.00
#
_symmetry.space_group_name_H-M   'P 1'
#
loop_
_entity.id
_entity.type
_entity.pdbx_description
1 polymer ?
#
loop_
_entity_poly.entity_id
_entity_poly.type
_entity_poly.pdbx_seq_one_letter_code
_entity_poly.pdbx_strand_id
1 'polypeptide(L)'
;MRVGVFSDSHGDHEALDELLERMGVLDAACFLGAVARDAEHLRERLEAMPNQPPLYAVRGNNDYYSTCTLPWELLIELGGVRIYMTHGHRLVSLMNLAYKAQECGAQVALFGHTHQALCETVQGVLLLNPGSAGNFCRGGRARASVLEINRGCCSVTNYLL
;
A
#
# COMPACT_ATOMS: atom_id res chain seq x y z
N MET A 1 -5.33 12.93 8.45
CA MET A 1 -4.09 12.15 8.25
C MET A 1 -4.09 11.62 6.84
N ARG A 2 -3.01 11.82 6.08
CA ARG A 2 -2.88 11.39 4.69
C ARG A 2 -1.84 10.27 4.59
N VAL A 3 -2.24 9.10 4.15
CA VAL A 3 -1.39 7.90 4.06
C VAL A 3 -1.24 7.51 2.59
N GLY A 4 -0.01 7.61 2.06
CA GLY A 4 0.30 7.13 0.71
C GLY A 4 0.29 5.60 0.65
N VAL A 5 -0.36 5.01 -0.35
CA VAL A 5 -0.45 3.55 -0.52
C VAL A 5 0.09 3.18 -1.89
N PHE A 6 1.18 2.39 -1.89
CA PHE A 6 1.91 1.96 -3.08
C PHE A 6 2.01 0.44 -3.13
N SER A 7 2.02 -0.14 -4.32
CA SER A 7 2.21 -1.57 -4.56
C SER A 7 2.78 -1.84 -5.95
N ASP A 8 3.43 -2.98 -6.10
CA ASP A 8 3.74 -3.57 -7.41
C ASP A 8 4.49 -2.62 -8.38
N SER A 9 5.52 -1.94 -7.88
CA SER A 9 6.38 -1.02 -8.65
C SER A 9 7.36 -1.73 -9.57
N HIS A 10 7.76 -2.96 -9.25
CA HIS A 10 8.66 -3.81 -10.06
C HIS A 10 9.94 -3.11 -10.54
N GLY A 11 10.54 -2.27 -9.69
CA GLY A 11 11.78 -1.55 -9.97
C GLY A 11 11.59 -0.24 -10.73
N ASP A 12 10.35 0.20 -10.99
CA ASP A 12 10.06 1.49 -11.61
C ASP A 12 10.13 2.63 -10.59
N HIS A 13 11.38 2.98 -10.22
CA HIS A 13 11.62 4.01 -9.23
C HIS A 13 11.23 5.41 -9.72
N GLU A 14 11.32 5.65 -11.03
CA GLU A 14 10.91 6.92 -11.63
C GLU A 14 9.40 7.15 -11.46
N ALA A 15 8.60 6.13 -11.74
CA ALA A 15 7.15 6.20 -11.52
C ALA A 15 6.78 6.35 -10.04
N LEU A 16 7.49 5.65 -9.14
CA LEU A 16 7.31 5.82 -7.69
C LEU A 16 7.57 7.26 -7.25
N ASP A 17 8.67 7.86 -7.71
CA ASP A 17 9.05 9.22 -7.39
C ASP A 17 8.02 10.23 -7.89
N GLU A 18 7.57 10.09 -9.14
CA GLU A 18 6.56 10.98 -9.71
C GLU A 18 5.21 10.86 -9.00
N LEU A 19 4.77 9.64 -8.65
CA LEU A 19 3.56 9.43 -7.85
C LEU A 19 3.68 10.10 -6.48
N LEU A 20 4.81 9.93 -5.80
CA LEU A 20 5.08 10.54 -4.50
C LEU A 20 5.03 12.06 -4.57
N GLU A 21 5.63 12.67 -5.59
CA GLU A 21 5.60 14.12 -5.83
C GLU A 21 4.19 14.64 -6.06
N ARG A 22 3.39 13.93 -6.87
CA ARG A 22 1.98 14.31 -7.12
C ARG A 22 1.09 14.23 -5.88
N MET A 23 1.39 13.29 -4.97
CA MET A 23 0.66 13.18 -3.70
C MET A 23 0.94 14.34 -2.75
N GLY A 24 2.11 14.98 -2.85
CA GLY A 24 2.53 16.06 -1.96
C GLY A 24 2.79 15.58 -0.54
N VAL A 25 2.40 16.38 0.46
CA VAL A 25 2.69 16.06 1.87
C VAL A 25 1.87 14.85 2.34
N LEU A 26 2.57 13.85 2.87
CA LEU A 26 2.00 12.66 3.49
C LEU A 26 2.35 12.64 4.99
N ASP A 27 1.50 12.06 5.80
CA ASP A 27 1.76 11.79 7.23
C ASP A 27 2.38 10.42 7.46
N ALA A 28 2.16 9.47 6.54
CA ALA A 28 2.74 8.14 6.52
C ALA A 28 2.66 7.55 5.10
N ALA A 29 3.39 6.47 4.86
CA ALA A 29 3.26 5.68 3.64
C ALA A 29 3.19 4.18 3.92
N CYS A 30 2.48 3.44 3.07
CA CYS A 30 2.37 1.99 3.07
C CYS A 30 2.86 1.44 1.73
N PHE A 31 3.74 0.44 1.77
CA PHE A 31 4.20 -0.28 0.60
C PHE A 31 3.79 -1.76 0.70
N LEU A 32 3.03 -2.23 -0.27
CA LEU A 32 2.39 -3.55 -0.22
C LEU A 32 3.16 -4.65 -0.93
N GLY A 33 4.44 -4.41 -1.24
CA GLY A 33 5.33 -5.43 -1.81
C GLY A 33 5.34 -5.43 -3.34
N ALA A 34 5.95 -6.34 -3.86
CA ALA A 34 6.45 -6.95 -5.06
C ALA A 34 7.95 -7.22 -4.90
N VAL A 35 8.78 -6.18 -4.72
CA VAL A 35 10.23 -6.27 -4.54
C VAL A 35 10.66 -5.41 -3.36
N ALA A 36 11.39 -5.99 -2.40
CA ALA A 36 11.82 -5.30 -1.18
C ALA A 36 12.73 -4.08 -1.44
N ARG A 37 13.51 -4.10 -2.53
CA ARG A 37 14.36 -2.96 -2.95
C ARG A 37 13.54 -1.70 -3.22
N ASP A 38 12.32 -1.83 -3.69
CA ASP A 38 11.45 -0.70 -3.98
C ASP A 38 10.96 -0.04 -2.68
N ALA A 39 10.73 -0.85 -1.63
CA ALA A 39 10.44 -0.32 -0.30
C ALA A 39 11.63 0.48 0.28
N GLU A 40 12.86 0.03 0.02
CA GLU A 40 14.07 0.75 0.45
C GLU A 40 14.19 2.09 -0.28
N HIS A 41 14.04 2.10 -1.60
CA HIS A 41 14.02 3.33 -2.39
C HIS A 41 12.96 4.32 -1.88
N LEU A 42 11.73 3.83 -1.67
CA LEU A 42 10.65 4.69 -1.15
C LEU A 42 10.97 5.23 0.24
N ARG A 43 11.61 4.44 1.12
CA ARG A 43 12.07 4.89 2.45
C ARG A 43 13.05 6.04 2.33
N GLU A 44 14.08 5.92 1.49
CA GLU A 44 15.07 6.98 1.28
C GLU A 44 14.41 8.28 0.79
N ARG A 45 13.43 8.18 -0.10
CA ARG A 45 12.68 9.34 -0.59
C ARG A 45 11.84 10.01 0.51
N LEU A 46 11.19 9.22 1.36
CA LEU A 46 10.40 9.74 2.49
C LEU A 46 11.28 10.38 3.56
N GLU A 47 12.43 9.79 3.87
CA GLU A 47 13.40 10.34 4.82
C GLU A 47 14.01 11.68 4.35
N ALA A 48 14.07 11.90 3.03
CA ALA A 48 14.50 13.17 2.45
C ALA A 48 13.43 14.28 2.52
N MET A 49 12.17 13.93 2.83
CA MET A 49 11.09 14.92 3.01
C MET A 49 11.25 15.69 4.33
N PRO A 50 10.83 16.97 4.40
CA PRO A 50 10.95 17.79 5.61
C PRO A 50 10.29 17.19 6.85
N ASN A 51 9.17 16.49 6.68
CA ASN A 51 8.38 15.87 7.76
C ASN A 51 8.72 14.41 8.01
N GLN A 52 9.59 13.80 7.18
CA GLN A 52 10.07 12.42 7.30
C GLN A 52 8.96 11.41 7.65
N PRO A 53 7.92 11.26 6.81
CA PRO A 53 6.80 10.39 7.13
C PRO A 53 7.27 8.91 7.21
N PRO A 54 6.80 8.14 8.20
CA PRO A 54 7.20 6.75 8.35
C PRO A 54 6.68 5.87 7.21
N LEU A 55 7.48 4.87 6.82
CA LEU A 55 7.11 3.82 5.88
C LEU A 55 6.79 2.52 6.61
N TYR A 56 5.60 1.99 6.36
CA TYR A 56 5.18 0.64 6.72
C TYR A 56 5.19 -0.24 5.48
N ALA A 57 5.89 -1.37 5.50
CA ALA A 57 6.07 -2.19 4.33
C ALA A 57 5.88 -3.68 4.62
N VAL A 58 5.30 -4.40 3.68
CA VAL A 58 5.24 -5.86 3.67
C VAL A 58 5.99 -6.40 2.46
N ARG A 59 6.47 -7.64 2.56
CA ARG A 59 7.16 -8.30 1.46
C ARG A 59 6.17 -8.84 0.42
N GLY A 60 6.63 -8.92 -0.83
CA GLY A 60 5.86 -9.48 -1.94
C GLY A 60 6.29 -10.90 -2.32
N ASN A 61 5.64 -11.45 -3.34
CA ASN A 61 5.92 -12.79 -3.86
C ASN A 61 7.30 -12.92 -4.53
N ASN A 62 7.87 -11.81 -5.02
CA ASN A 62 9.22 -11.81 -5.61
C ASN A 62 10.35 -11.82 -4.56
N ASP A 63 10.01 -11.64 -3.29
CA ASP A 63 10.96 -11.62 -2.16
C ASP A 63 11.14 -12.99 -1.49
N TYR A 64 10.60 -14.06 -2.07
CA TYR A 64 10.55 -15.38 -1.43
C TYR A 64 11.93 -15.93 -1.05
N TYR A 65 12.93 -15.68 -1.88
CA TYR A 65 14.31 -16.13 -1.68
C TYR A 65 15.27 -15.02 -1.27
N SER A 66 14.76 -13.83 -0.99
CA SER A 66 15.60 -12.70 -0.58
C SER A 66 15.93 -12.76 0.91
N THR A 67 17.02 -12.12 1.30
CA THR A 67 17.37 -11.84 2.70
C THR A 67 16.45 -10.79 3.32
N CYS A 68 15.31 -10.51 2.69
CA CYS A 68 14.34 -9.51 3.08
C CYS A 68 13.80 -9.79 4.49
N THR A 69 13.90 -8.81 5.38
CA THR A 69 13.41 -8.87 6.76
C THR A 69 11.98 -8.35 6.92
N LEU A 70 11.35 -7.86 5.82
CA LEU A 70 9.98 -7.37 5.86
C LEU A 70 8.98 -8.50 6.20
N PRO A 71 7.96 -8.23 7.00
CA PRO A 71 6.93 -9.21 7.32
C PRO A 71 6.02 -9.51 6.10
N TRP A 72 5.36 -10.66 6.11
CA TRP A 72 4.34 -11.02 5.12
C TRP A 72 3.02 -10.27 5.32
N GLU A 73 2.70 -9.98 6.56
CA GLU A 73 1.48 -9.32 7.00
C GLU A 73 1.84 -8.33 8.12
N LEU A 74 1.13 -7.23 8.20
CA LEU A 74 1.36 -6.21 9.22
C LEU A 74 0.02 -5.62 9.67
N LEU A 75 -0.14 -5.45 10.97
CA LEU A 75 -1.25 -4.70 11.55
C LEU A 75 -0.69 -3.42 12.16
N ILE A 76 -1.20 -2.28 11.71
CA ILE A 76 -0.81 -0.96 12.19
C ILE A 76 -2.03 -0.16 12.64
N GLU A 77 -1.80 0.90 13.41
CA GLU A 77 -2.85 1.85 13.78
C GLU A 77 -2.41 3.26 13.39
N LEU A 78 -3.19 3.93 12.55
CA LEU A 78 -2.95 5.28 12.08
C LEU A 78 -4.22 6.11 12.23
N GLY A 79 -4.12 7.27 12.88
CA GLY A 79 -5.26 8.17 13.07
C GLY A 79 -6.46 7.53 13.77
N GLY A 80 -6.24 6.53 14.65
CA GLY A 80 -7.27 5.78 15.34
C GLY A 80 -7.95 4.69 14.48
N VAL A 81 -7.40 4.40 13.30
CA VAL A 81 -7.88 3.33 12.40
C VAL A 81 -6.87 2.20 12.37
N ARG A 82 -7.33 0.98 12.63
CA ARG A 82 -6.50 -0.22 12.46
C ARG A 82 -6.51 -0.66 11.01
N ILE A 83 -5.32 -0.86 10.46
CA ILE A 83 -5.07 -1.19 9.07
C ILE A 83 -4.31 -2.52 9.00
N TYR A 84 -4.90 -3.51 8.36
CA TYR A 84 -4.25 -4.77 8.02
C TYR A 84 -3.60 -4.64 6.64
N MET A 85 -2.34 -5.06 6.51
CA MET A 85 -1.57 -4.98 5.28
C MET A 85 -1.06 -6.35 4.88
N THR A 86 -1.17 -6.69 3.62
CA THR A 86 -0.59 -7.88 3.00
C THR A 86 -0.31 -7.63 1.52
N HIS A 87 0.64 -8.36 0.92
CA HIS A 87 0.81 -8.28 -0.55
C HIS A 87 -0.38 -8.87 -1.31
N GLY A 88 -0.97 -9.94 -0.81
CA GLY A 88 -2.19 -10.51 -1.39
C GLY A 88 -2.00 -11.78 -2.23
N HIS A 89 -0.78 -12.20 -2.55
CA HIS A 89 -0.51 -13.39 -3.37
C HIS A 89 -0.95 -14.73 -2.75
N ARG A 90 -1.30 -14.72 -1.45
CA ARG A 90 -1.83 -15.88 -0.72
C ARG A 90 -3.33 -15.80 -0.43
N LEU A 91 -3.99 -14.77 -0.93
CA LEU A 91 -5.41 -14.59 -0.71
C LEU A 91 -6.23 -15.48 -1.64
N VAL A 92 -7.24 -16.13 -1.10
CA VAL A 92 -8.18 -16.96 -1.84
C VAL A 92 -9.30 -16.11 -2.45
N SER A 93 -9.74 -15.07 -1.72
CA SER A 93 -10.82 -14.18 -2.15
C SER A 93 -10.81 -12.87 -1.35
N LEU A 94 -11.54 -11.86 -1.84
CA LEU A 94 -11.77 -10.62 -1.10
C LEU A 94 -12.52 -10.85 0.21
N MET A 95 -13.44 -11.80 0.24
CA MET A 95 -14.14 -12.20 1.47
C MET A 95 -13.18 -12.76 2.51
N ASN A 96 -12.21 -13.58 2.09
CA ASN A 96 -11.17 -14.10 2.98
C ASN A 96 -10.31 -12.98 3.55
N LEU A 97 -9.96 -11.97 2.74
CA LEU A 97 -9.23 -10.77 3.21
C LEU A 97 -10.04 -9.99 4.26
N ALA A 98 -11.33 -9.77 3.99
CA ALA A 98 -12.22 -9.08 4.93
C ALA A 98 -12.31 -9.81 6.28
N TYR A 99 -12.45 -11.14 6.28
CA TYR A 99 -12.47 -11.93 7.50
C TYR A 99 -11.16 -11.85 8.28
N LYS A 100 -10.02 -11.96 7.61
CA LYS A 100 -8.70 -11.80 8.25
C LYS A 100 -8.55 -10.43 8.92
N ALA A 101 -8.98 -9.37 8.24
CA ALA A 101 -8.97 -8.03 8.79
C ALA A 101 -9.89 -7.91 10.02
N GLN A 102 -11.09 -8.48 9.97
CA GLN A 102 -12.03 -8.49 11.11
C GLN A 102 -11.45 -9.23 12.32
N GLU A 103 -10.81 -10.38 12.13
CA GLU A 103 -10.16 -11.15 13.19
C GLU A 103 -9.08 -10.33 13.93
N CYS A 104 -8.40 -9.43 13.21
CA CYS A 104 -7.42 -8.50 13.79
C CYS A 104 -8.05 -7.19 14.31
N GLY A 105 -9.36 -7.00 14.17
CA GLY A 105 -10.05 -5.76 14.52
C GLY A 105 -9.71 -4.59 13.59
N ALA A 106 -9.28 -4.87 12.35
CA ALA A 106 -8.96 -3.84 11.37
C ALA A 106 -10.21 -3.35 10.63
N GLN A 107 -10.29 -2.04 10.43
CA GLN A 107 -11.34 -1.38 9.65
C GLN A 107 -10.95 -1.23 8.16
N VAL A 108 -9.65 -1.30 7.86
CA VAL A 108 -9.11 -1.18 6.51
C VAL A 108 -8.17 -2.37 6.26
N ALA A 109 -8.23 -2.93 5.05
CA ALA A 109 -7.27 -3.91 4.57
C ALA A 109 -6.63 -3.42 3.27
N LEU A 110 -5.32 -3.27 3.28
CA LEU A 110 -4.52 -2.88 2.12
C LEU A 110 -3.88 -4.11 1.49
N PHE A 111 -3.99 -4.25 0.17
CA PHE A 111 -3.40 -5.37 -0.56
C PHE A 111 -2.98 -4.96 -1.97
N GLY A 112 -2.10 -5.74 -2.60
CA GLY A 112 -1.58 -5.52 -3.95
C GLY A 112 -1.74 -6.76 -4.83
N HIS A 113 -0.66 -7.17 -5.49
CA HIS A 113 -0.49 -8.38 -6.30
C HIS A 113 -1.31 -8.45 -7.60
N THR A 114 -2.57 -8.08 -7.59
CA THR A 114 -3.45 -8.19 -8.77
C THR A 114 -3.15 -7.11 -9.82
N HIS A 115 -2.44 -6.06 -9.45
CA HIS A 115 -2.18 -4.85 -10.25
C HIS A 115 -3.46 -4.11 -10.67
N GLN A 116 -4.60 -4.48 -10.11
CA GLN A 116 -5.90 -3.88 -10.40
C GLN A 116 -6.34 -3.02 -9.21
N ALA A 117 -6.56 -1.74 -9.47
CA ALA A 117 -7.07 -0.85 -8.44
C ALA A 117 -8.47 -1.28 -8.01
N LEU A 118 -8.66 -1.32 -6.70
CA LEU A 118 -9.94 -1.67 -6.09
C LEU A 118 -10.12 -0.85 -4.82
N CYS A 119 -11.33 -0.33 -4.62
CA CYS A 119 -11.72 0.33 -3.39
C CYS A 119 -13.19 -0.02 -3.12
N GLU A 120 -13.43 -0.98 -2.24
CA GLU A 120 -14.79 -1.38 -1.89
C GLU A 120 -14.89 -1.83 -0.42
N THR A 121 -16.07 -1.74 0.15
CA THR A 121 -16.33 -2.21 1.50
C THR A 121 -16.95 -3.60 1.46
N VAL A 122 -16.29 -4.56 2.10
CA VAL A 122 -16.74 -5.95 2.22
C VAL A 122 -16.85 -6.30 3.70
N GLN A 123 -18.04 -6.72 4.14
CA GLN A 123 -18.30 -7.07 5.56
C GLN A 123 -17.88 -5.96 6.55
N GLY A 124 -18.07 -4.69 6.17
CA GLY A 124 -17.72 -3.56 7.01
C GLY A 124 -16.22 -3.18 7.02
N VAL A 125 -15.38 -3.87 6.25
CA VAL A 125 -13.95 -3.58 6.08
C VAL A 125 -13.73 -2.88 4.74
N LEU A 126 -13.05 -1.74 4.74
CA LEU A 126 -12.60 -1.08 3.52
C LEU A 126 -11.42 -1.86 2.91
N LEU A 127 -11.62 -2.46 1.76
CA LEU A 127 -10.57 -3.14 1.00
C LEU A 127 -10.00 -2.16 -0.03
N LEU A 128 -8.69 -1.94 0.00
CA LEU A 128 -7.99 -1.03 -0.90
C LEU A 128 -6.81 -1.73 -1.56
N ASN A 129 -6.84 -1.79 -2.89
CA ASN A 129 -5.70 -2.08 -3.74
C ASN A 129 -5.39 -0.83 -4.57
N PRO A 130 -4.20 -0.23 -4.45
CA PRO A 130 -3.87 0.99 -5.19
C PRO A 130 -3.63 0.73 -6.69
N GLY A 131 -3.53 -0.53 -7.11
CA GLY A 131 -3.03 -0.93 -8.41
C GLY A 131 -1.51 -1.04 -8.43
N SER A 132 -0.88 -0.96 -9.60
CA SER A 132 0.57 -1.05 -9.78
C SER A 132 1.20 0.35 -9.85
N ALA A 133 2.24 0.59 -9.05
CA ALA A 133 3.02 1.82 -9.07
C ALA A 133 4.12 1.83 -10.16
N GLY A 134 4.17 0.79 -11.00
CA GLY A 134 5.07 0.71 -12.16
C GLY A 134 4.32 0.71 -13.49
N ASN A 135 4.96 1.24 -14.53
CA ASN A 135 4.41 1.33 -15.89
C ASN A 135 4.42 0.01 -16.67
N PHE A 136 5.04 -1.06 -16.11
CA PHE A 136 5.27 -2.33 -16.81
C PHE A 136 4.05 -3.24 -16.94
N CYS A 137 2.92 -2.92 -16.31
CA CYS A 137 1.77 -3.80 -16.27
C CYS A 137 0.79 -3.55 -17.42
N ARG A 138 0.89 -4.36 -18.47
CA ARG A 138 -0.10 -4.54 -19.56
C ARG A 138 -0.67 -3.26 -20.16
N GLY A 139 0.19 -2.25 -20.42
CA GLY A 139 -0.23 -0.97 -21.02
C GLY A 139 -1.03 -0.07 -20.05
N GLY A 140 -1.02 -0.39 -18.77
CA GLY A 140 -1.58 0.45 -17.72
C GLY A 140 -0.63 1.58 -17.34
N ARG A 141 -1.17 2.69 -16.89
CA ARG A 141 -0.41 3.78 -16.29
C ARG A 141 -0.09 3.44 -14.84
N ALA A 142 1.09 3.86 -14.36
CA ALA A 142 1.44 3.73 -12.94
C ALA A 142 0.42 4.47 -12.08
N ARG A 143 0.07 3.85 -10.95
CA ARG A 143 -0.93 4.40 -10.03
C ARG A 143 -0.62 4.07 -8.58
N ALA A 144 -1.07 4.94 -7.71
CA ALA A 144 -1.06 4.75 -6.28
C ALA A 144 -2.26 5.47 -5.66
N SER A 145 -2.49 5.32 -4.38
CA SER A 145 -3.63 5.92 -3.70
C SER A 145 -3.20 6.69 -2.44
N VAL A 146 -3.97 7.67 -2.05
CA VAL A 146 -3.89 8.28 -0.72
C VAL A 146 -5.15 7.88 0.05
N LEU A 147 -4.94 7.20 1.18
CA LEU A 147 -5.96 6.95 2.18
C LEU A 147 -6.00 8.14 3.14
N GLU A 148 -7.08 8.87 3.14
CA GLU A 148 -7.31 9.98 4.06
C GLU A 148 -8.13 9.51 5.26
N ILE A 149 -7.60 9.72 6.47
CA ILE A 149 -8.23 9.35 7.73
C ILE A 149 -8.59 10.63 8.47
N ASN A 150 -9.90 10.84 8.70
CA ASN A 150 -10.41 11.97 9.43
C ASN A 150 -11.44 11.52 10.45
N ARG A 151 -11.10 11.61 11.74
CA ARG A 151 -11.97 11.23 12.87
C ARG A 151 -12.56 9.81 12.72
N GLY A 152 -11.74 8.85 12.29
CA GLY A 152 -12.15 7.46 12.08
C GLY A 152 -12.87 7.19 10.76
N CYS A 153 -13.17 8.21 9.96
CA CYS A 153 -13.70 8.05 8.60
C CYS A 153 -12.56 7.98 7.58
N CYS A 154 -12.69 7.07 6.63
CA CYS A 154 -11.71 6.87 5.57
C CYS A 154 -12.26 7.29 4.22
N SER A 155 -11.46 8.01 3.42
CA SER A 155 -11.71 8.28 2.00
C SER A 155 -10.45 7.99 1.20
N VAL A 156 -10.60 7.72 -0.09
CA VAL A 156 -9.50 7.32 -0.97
C VAL A 156 -9.43 8.23 -2.18
N THR A 157 -8.25 8.77 -2.45
CA THR A 157 -7.93 9.51 -3.68
C THR A 157 -6.91 8.73 -4.50
N ASN A 158 -7.22 8.48 -5.78
CA ASN A 158 -6.33 7.75 -6.67
C ASN A 158 -5.48 8.73 -7.50
N TYR A 159 -4.20 8.40 -7.65
CA TYR A 159 -3.22 9.11 -8.47
C TYR A 159 -2.81 8.22 -9.64
N LEU A 160 -2.73 8.81 -10.82
CA LEU A 160 -2.42 8.13 -12.08
C LEU A 160 -1.42 8.98 -12.87
N LEU A 161 -0.35 8.32 -13.38
CA LEU A 161 0.63 8.99 -14.26
C LEU A 161 0.18 9.01 -15.71
#